data_4f2f39f92eeedcf9227837b4d2a73896
#
_entry.id   4f2f39f92eeedcf9227837b4d2a73896
#
_cell.length_a   1.000
_cell.length_b   1.000
_cell.length_c   1.000
_cell.angle_alpha   90.00
_cell.angle_beta   90.00
_cell.angle_gamma   90.00
#
_symmetry.space_group_name_H-M   'P 1'
#
loop_
_entity.id
_entity.type
_entity.pdbx_description
1 polymer ?
#
loop_
_entity_poly.entity_id
_entity_poly.type
_entity_poly.pdbx_seq_one_letter_code
_entity_poly.pdbx_strand_id
1 'polypeptide(L)'
;MTAPVLILIGEADQWNRADACETLRNLAQPDSASIDLTVYPGVHHAFDVAQLKPGRCSAGRWLEFDEPAARDAEEKTRAFLADNLVSIPATEQPRPR
;
A
#
# COMPACT_ATOMS: atom_id res chain seq x y z
N MET A 1 -11.07 -8.48 -15.95
CA MET A 1 -9.89 -8.65 -15.09
C MET A 1 -10.34 -8.96 -13.67
N THR A 2 -9.85 -10.01 -13.10
CA THR A 2 -10.31 -10.47 -11.80
C THR A 2 -9.18 -10.58 -10.75
N ALA A 3 -8.01 -10.04 -11.05
CA ALA A 3 -6.92 -10.07 -10.09
C ALA A 3 -7.21 -9.14 -8.92
N PRO A 4 -7.07 -9.61 -7.67
CA PRO A 4 -7.28 -8.75 -6.51
C PRO A 4 -6.22 -7.64 -6.42
N VAL A 5 -6.59 -6.54 -5.79
CA VAL A 5 -5.73 -5.36 -5.65
C VAL A 5 -5.65 -4.98 -4.19
N LEU A 6 -4.45 -4.75 -3.69
CA LEU A 6 -4.20 -4.21 -2.35
C LEU A 6 -3.72 -2.78 -2.49
N ILE A 7 -4.40 -1.86 -1.81
CA ILE A 7 -4.01 -0.44 -1.77
C ILE A 7 -3.73 -0.05 -0.32
N LEU A 8 -2.52 0.44 -0.08
CA LEU A 8 -2.09 0.91 1.24
C LEU A 8 -1.64 2.36 1.09
N ILE A 9 -2.39 3.28 1.70
CA ILE A 9 -2.16 4.71 1.48
C ILE A 9 -2.30 5.50 2.77
N GLY A 10 -1.48 6.53 2.93
CA GLY A 10 -1.59 7.47 4.03
C GLY A 10 -2.70 8.48 3.80
N GLU A 11 -3.46 8.78 4.85
CA GLU A 11 -4.53 9.79 4.78
C GLU A 11 -4.00 11.17 4.41
N ALA A 12 -2.79 11.49 4.89
CA ALA A 12 -2.16 12.79 4.63
C ALA A 12 -1.29 12.81 3.37
N ASP A 13 -1.40 11.80 2.51
CA ASP A 13 -0.66 11.73 1.27
C ASP A 13 -1.09 12.86 0.32
N GLN A 14 -0.15 13.73 -0.01
CA GLN A 14 -0.42 14.89 -0.86
C GLN A 14 -0.18 14.62 -2.35
N TRP A 15 0.39 13.46 -2.70
CA TRP A 15 0.56 13.04 -4.08
C TRP A 15 -0.62 12.22 -4.57
N ASN A 16 -1.09 11.30 -3.71
CA ASN A 16 -2.20 10.43 -4.04
C ASN A 16 -3.25 10.58 -2.97
N ARG A 17 -4.44 10.98 -3.34
CA ARG A 17 -5.48 11.24 -2.36
C ARG A 17 -6.17 9.95 -1.95
N ALA A 18 -6.27 9.73 -0.64
CA ALA A 18 -6.95 8.56 -0.11
C ALA A 18 -8.42 8.49 -0.54
N ASP A 19 -9.09 9.64 -0.62
CA ASP A 19 -10.49 9.68 -1.05
C ASP A 19 -10.66 9.24 -2.51
N ALA A 20 -9.67 9.47 -3.37
CA ALA A 20 -9.72 8.96 -4.73
C ALA A 20 -9.64 7.42 -4.75
N CYS A 21 -8.83 6.84 -3.86
CA CYS A 21 -8.75 5.38 -3.72
C CYS A 21 -10.07 4.81 -3.18
N GLU A 22 -10.69 5.49 -2.24
CA GLU A 22 -12.00 5.08 -1.71
C GLU A 22 -13.07 5.13 -2.79
N THR A 23 -13.05 6.15 -3.63
CA THR A 23 -13.97 6.26 -4.76
C THR A 23 -13.78 5.11 -5.73
N LEU A 24 -12.53 4.80 -6.06
CA LEU A 24 -12.22 3.68 -6.95
C LEU A 24 -12.77 2.37 -6.40
N ARG A 25 -12.55 2.10 -5.10
CA ARG A 25 -13.07 0.90 -4.46
C ARG A 25 -14.59 0.84 -4.54
N ASN A 26 -15.26 1.97 -4.29
CA ASN A 26 -16.71 2.03 -4.26
C ASN A 26 -17.34 1.87 -5.65
N LEU A 27 -16.58 2.18 -6.71
CA LEU A 27 -17.05 2.03 -8.09
C LEU A 27 -16.76 0.66 -8.68
N ALA A 28 -16.05 -0.20 -7.94
CA ALA A 28 -15.73 -1.53 -8.43
C ALA A 28 -17.01 -2.33 -8.68
N GLN A 29 -17.08 -3.00 -9.81
CA GLN A 29 -18.22 -3.83 -10.16
C GLN A 29 -18.17 -5.15 -9.37
N PRO A 30 -19.31 -5.77 -9.11
CA PRO A 30 -19.34 -7.03 -8.34
C PRO A 30 -18.49 -8.15 -8.94
N ASP A 31 -18.34 -8.18 -10.24
CA ASP A 31 -17.55 -9.20 -10.94
C ASP A 31 -16.13 -8.76 -11.26
N SER A 32 -15.75 -7.57 -10.85
CA SER A 32 -14.38 -7.08 -11.05
C SER A 32 -13.48 -7.51 -9.90
N ALA A 33 -12.19 -7.15 -9.99
CA ALA A 33 -11.23 -7.47 -8.95
C ALA A 33 -11.65 -6.88 -7.61
N SER A 34 -11.47 -7.63 -6.54
CA SER A 34 -11.66 -7.11 -5.19
C SER A 34 -10.55 -6.12 -4.88
N ILE A 35 -10.92 -5.02 -4.24
CA ILE A 35 -9.98 -3.99 -3.81
C ILE A 35 -9.95 -3.96 -2.29
N ASP A 36 -8.80 -4.29 -1.71
CA ASP A 36 -8.56 -4.22 -0.28
C ASP A 36 -7.81 -2.92 -0.01
N LEU A 37 -8.50 -1.98 0.60
CA LEU A 37 -7.97 -0.64 0.84
C LEU A 37 -7.76 -0.42 2.34
N THR A 38 -6.55 -0.02 2.71
CA THR A 38 -6.24 0.45 4.06
C THR A 38 -5.73 1.88 3.98
N VAL A 39 -6.38 2.78 4.73
CA VAL A 39 -5.97 4.17 4.85
C VAL A 39 -5.37 4.37 6.23
N TYR A 40 -4.14 4.86 6.30
CA TYR A 40 -3.44 5.10 7.57
C TYR A 40 -3.64 6.55 8.01
N PRO A 41 -4.36 6.79 9.13
CA PRO A 41 -4.62 8.15 9.59
C PRO A 41 -3.35 8.94 9.87
N GLY A 42 -3.29 10.17 9.38
CA GLY A 42 -2.17 11.08 9.61
C GLY A 42 -0.86 10.69 8.96
N VAL A 43 -0.85 9.68 8.12
CA VAL A 43 0.37 9.14 7.49
C VAL A 43 0.57 9.78 6.12
N HIS A 44 1.81 10.10 5.80
CA HIS A 44 2.19 10.82 4.59
C HIS A 44 2.64 9.91 3.46
N HIS A 45 2.88 10.52 2.30
CA HIS A 45 3.42 9.82 1.14
C HIS A 45 4.80 9.25 1.45
N ALA A 46 5.12 8.10 0.87
CA ALA A 46 6.38 7.39 1.04
C ALA A 46 6.66 7.01 2.50
N PHE A 47 5.61 6.70 3.26
CA PHE A 47 5.70 6.40 4.68
C PHE A 47 6.55 5.17 4.99
N ASP A 48 6.82 4.32 4.02
CA ASP A 48 7.62 3.11 4.18
C ASP A 48 9.10 3.30 3.84
N VAL A 49 9.52 4.52 3.56
CA VAL A 49 10.92 4.83 3.24
C VAL A 49 11.63 5.30 4.51
N ALA A 50 12.46 4.43 5.10
CA ALA A 50 13.11 4.71 6.38
C ALA A 50 14.01 5.95 6.36
N GLN A 51 14.56 6.31 5.21
CA GLN A 51 15.42 7.47 5.05
C GLN A 51 14.67 8.80 5.21
N LEU A 52 13.35 8.77 5.23
CA LEU A 52 12.52 9.97 5.42
C LEU A 52 12.19 10.22 6.89
N LYS A 53 13.13 9.95 7.76
CA LYS A 53 13.05 10.26 9.18
C LYS A 53 14.25 11.16 9.55
N PRO A 54 14.03 12.44 9.90
CA PRO A 54 12.75 13.14 9.92
C PRO A 54 12.17 13.37 8.53
N GLY A 55 10.92 13.78 8.49
CA GLY A 55 10.25 14.09 7.24
C GLY A 55 10.88 15.25 6.49
N ARG A 56 10.55 15.41 5.24
CA ARG A 56 11.03 16.50 4.42
C ARG A 56 9.98 16.94 3.41
N CYS A 57 10.16 18.15 2.92
CA CYS A 57 9.32 18.69 1.85
C CYS A 57 10.01 18.46 0.51
N SER A 58 9.26 17.99 -0.47
CA SER A 58 9.73 17.83 -1.84
C SER A 58 8.63 18.29 -2.78
N ALA A 59 8.95 19.19 -3.70
CA ALA A 59 7.99 19.75 -4.65
C ALA A 59 6.74 20.31 -3.95
N GLY A 60 6.92 20.94 -2.79
CA GLY A 60 5.82 21.52 -2.01
C GLY A 60 4.97 20.52 -1.25
N ARG A 61 5.35 19.26 -1.22
CA ARG A 61 4.59 18.21 -0.54
C ARG A 61 5.44 17.53 0.52
N TRP A 62 4.82 17.13 1.60
CA TRP A 62 5.52 16.52 2.74
C TRP A 62 5.67 15.01 2.57
N LEU A 63 6.87 14.53 2.87
CA LEU A 63 7.20 13.11 2.90
C LEU A 63 7.68 12.78 4.31
N GLU A 64 7.20 11.69 4.87
CA GLU A 64 7.63 11.30 6.21
C GLU A 64 7.48 9.80 6.42
N PHE A 65 8.53 9.17 6.96
CA PHE A 65 8.50 7.78 7.37
C PHE A 65 7.60 7.63 8.59
N ASP A 66 6.78 6.57 8.59
CA ASP A 66 5.94 6.21 9.74
C ASP A 66 6.16 4.73 10.03
N GLU A 67 6.88 4.43 11.09
CA GLU A 67 7.26 3.05 11.38
C GLU A 67 6.08 2.11 11.63
N PRO A 68 5.09 2.46 12.49
CA PRO A 68 3.93 1.57 12.66
C PRO A 68 3.18 1.30 11.37
N ALA A 69 2.96 2.32 10.54
CA ALA A 69 2.28 2.13 9.26
C ALA A 69 3.12 1.29 8.30
N ALA A 70 4.43 1.51 8.28
CA ALA A 70 5.34 0.74 7.42
C ALA A 70 5.33 -0.74 7.80
N ARG A 71 5.34 -1.05 9.10
CA ARG A 71 5.27 -2.43 9.57
C ARG A 71 3.94 -3.09 9.21
N ASP A 72 2.84 -2.38 9.43
CA ASP A 72 1.53 -2.91 9.11
C ASP A 72 1.38 -3.13 7.60
N ALA A 73 1.87 -2.20 6.79
CA ALA A 73 1.85 -2.33 5.34
C ALA A 73 2.66 -3.53 4.87
N GLU A 74 3.80 -3.79 5.49
CA GLU A 74 4.63 -4.95 5.16
C GLU A 74 3.90 -6.25 5.47
N GLU A 75 3.27 -6.34 6.64
CA GLU A 75 2.52 -7.53 7.03
C GLU A 75 1.32 -7.76 6.10
N LYS A 76 0.58 -6.70 5.78
CA LYS A 76 -0.56 -6.80 4.87
C LYS A 76 -0.12 -7.23 3.47
N THR A 77 1.01 -6.71 3.01
CA THR A 77 1.56 -7.09 1.72
C THR A 77 1.94 -8.56 1.69
N ARG A 78 2.59 -9.05 2.74
CA ARG A 78 2.95 -10.47 2.84
C ARG A 78 1.73 -11.36 2.86
N ALA A 79 0.73 -11.02 3.67
CA ALA A 79 -0.50 -11.79 3.75
C ALA A 79 -1.25 -11.80 2.43
N PHE A 80 -1.33 -10.65 1.77
CA PHE A 80 -1.97 -10.53 0.47
C PHE A 80 -1.29 -11.41 -0.58
N LEU A 81 0.04 -11.37 -0.64
CA LEU A 81 0.79 -12.18 -1.58
C LEU A 81 0.63 -13.67 -1.28
N ALA A 82 0.67 -14.06 0.00
CA ALA A 82 0.48 -15.44 0.38
C ALA A 82 -0.89 -15.98 -0.03
N ASP A 83 -1.93 -15.14 0.10
CA ASP A 83 -3.29 -15.54 -0.23
C ASP A 83 -3.57 -15.60 -1.72
N ASN A 84 -2.83 -14.84 -2.52
CA ASN A 84 -3.16 -14.64 -3.93
C ASN A 84 -2.14 -15.19 -4.92
N LEU A 85 -0.98 -15.63 -4.44
CA LEU A 85 -0.01 -16.28 -5.29
C LEU A 85 -0.28 -17.77 -5.34
N VAL A 86 -0.30 -18.31 -6.54
CA VAL A 86 -0.37 -19.74 -6.73
C VAL A 86 0.89 -20.36 -6.17
N SER A 87 0.79 -21.58 -5.68
CA SER A 87 1.93 -22.34 -5.20
C SER A 87 3.10 -22.27 -6.18
N ILE A 88 4.20 -21.68 -5.76
CA ILE A 88 5.42 -21.57 -6.56
C ILE A 88 6.46 -22.53 -5.99
N PRO A 89 7.07 -23.40 -6.82
CA PRO A 89 8.14 -24.25 -6.33
C PRO A 89 9.26 -23.44 -5.68
N ALA A 90 9.83 -23.96 -4.60
CA ALA A 90 10.84 -23.23 -3.84
C ALA A 90 12.03 -22.76 -4.71
N THR A 91 12.36 -23.51 -5.74
CA THR A 91 13.45 -23.16 -6.67
C THR A 91 13.12 -21.97 -7.57
N GLU A 92 11.85 -21.58 -7.66
CA GLU A 92 11.40 -20.48 -8.51
C GLU A 92 10.98 -19.26 -7.71
N GLN A 93 10.97 -19.35 -6.40
CA GLN A 93 10.59 -18.23 -5.55
C GLN A 93 11.66 -17.13 -5.60
N PRO A 94 11.23 -15.85 -5.62
CA PRO A 94 12.19 -14.77 -5.52
C PRO A 94 12.97 -14.85 -4.22
N ARG A 95 14.24 -14.50 -4.26
CA ARG A 95 15.05 -14.47 -3.05
C ARG A 95 14.63 -13.30 -2.18
N PRO A 96 14.59 -13.48 -0.85
CA PRO A 96 14.39 -12.35 0.04
C PRO A 96 15.52 -11.34 -0.13
N ARG A 97 15.19 -10.09 -0.01
CA ARG A 97 16.15 -8.99 -0.10
C ARG A 97 16.68 -8.61 1.25
#